data_00e3d588dab3a5060f0930e231d23925
#
_entry.id   00e3d588dab3a5060f0930e231d23925
#
_cell.length_a   1.000
_cell.length_b   1.000
_cell.length_c   1.000
_cell.angle_alpha   90.00
_cell.angle_beta   90.00
_cell.angle_gamma   90.00
#
_symmetry.space_group_name_H-M   'P 1'
#
loop_
_entity.id
_entity.type
_entity.pdbx_description
1 polymer ?
#
loop_
_entity_poly.entity_id
_entity_poly.type
_entity_poly.pdbx_seq_one_letter_code
_entity_poly.pdbx_strand_id
1 'polypeptide(L)'
;MKNGFFRFLTVGLFVFQTGAISFMLAQTPIVVKKPGNYGKSKAVLAHFSVGGHLPAGDLADRFGANASLGGGVEFINAHNWIYGLEGAFLFGSRVKEDPLYILRTPSGDIIGNDRNIATTRVQERGVYVGATVGKLLTFSEKRAGLRLTLSGGWNQHSIRVLDDTRTVVQIRGDYKKGYDRLSGGPALQQFVGWQHLGYGRDVSWLIGFEFNQAFTETLRDWDFSEMKKLEGRRLDLRFGIRIAWTLPFYTGNAEEIYY
;
A
#
# COMPACT_ATOMS: atom_id res chain seq x y z
N MET A 1 -21.02 -36.67 -48.92
CA MET A 1 -20.80 -35.51 -49.80
C MET A 1 -20.81 -34.26 -48.96
N LYS A 2 -19.58 -33.77 -48.80
CA LYS A 2 -19.09 -32.42 -49.12
C LYS A 2 -19.39 -31.34 -48.09
N ASN A 3 -18.34 -30.95 -47.41
CA ASN A 3 -17.58 -29.67 -47.34
C ASN A 3 -18.16 -28.75 -46.27
N GLY A 4 -17.51 -28.43 -45.17
CA GLY A 4 -16.16 -27.93 -45.03
C GLY A 4 -16.16 -26.39 -45.20
N PHE A 5 -16.23 -25.63 -44.09
CA PHE A 5 -15.84 -24.22 -44.12
C PHE A 5 -15.15 -23.82 -42.82
N PHE A 6 -13.83 -23.90 -42.85
CA PHE A 6 -12.94 -23.28 -41.91
C PHE A 6 -12.95 -21.76 -42.18
N ARG A 7 -13.35 -20.95 -41.21
CA ARG A 7 -13.10 -19.51 -41.26
C ARG A 7 -11.89 -19.20 -40.40
N PHE A 8 -10.79 -18.89 -41.06
CA PHE A 8 -9.60 -18.28 -40.51
C PHE A 8 -9.92 -16.88 -39.99
N LEU A 9 -9.67 -16.65 -38.70
CA LEU A 9 -9.68 -15.31 -38.09
C LEU A 9 -8.27 -14.73 -38.26
N THR A 10 -8.10 -13.84 -39.24
CA THR A 10 -6.86 -13.10 -39.44
C THR A 10 -6.76 -12.01 -38.40
N VAL A 11 -5.86 -12.17 -37.42
CA VAL A 11 -5.48 -11.11 -36.48
C VAL A 11 -4.51 -10.18 -37.21
N GLY A 12 -4.95 -8.99 -37.52
CA GLY A 12 -4.14 -7.93 -38.10
C GLY A 12 -3.16 -7.36 -37.06
N LEU A 13 -1.88 -7.64 -37.24
CA LEU A 13 -0.78 -7.09 -36.49
C LEU A 13 -0.53 -5.65 -36.99
N PHE A 14 -0.96 -4.64 -36.25
CA PHE A 14 -0.59 -3.26 -36.52
C PHE A 14 0.85 -3.04 -36.04
N VAL A 15 1.78 -3.03 -36.99
CA VAL A 15 3.16 -2.61 -36.74
C VAL A 15 3.18 -1.08 -36.78
N PHE A 16 3.30 -0.46 -35.61
CA PHE A 16 3.65 0.95 -35.49
C PHE A 16 5.15 1.11 -35.83
N GLN A 17 5.44 1.57 -37.03
CA GLN A 17 6.78 2.06 -37.40
C GLN A 17 6.95 3.45 -36.78
N THR A 18 7.50 3.52 -35.59
CA THR A 18 8.03 4.78 -35.03
C THR A 18 9.40 5.01 -35.66
N GLY A 19 9.46 6.05 -36.51
CA GLY A 19 10.71 6.54 -37.07
C GLY A 19 11.65 6.97 -35.93
N ALA A 20 12.71 6.21 -35.74
CA ALA A 20 13.80 6.54 -34.83
C ALA A 20 14.57 7.71 -35.42
N ILE A 21 14.29 8.92 -34.92
CA ILE A 21 15.20 10.06 -35.06
C ILE A 21 16.36 9.80 -34.11
N SER A 22 17.43 9.23 -34.66
CA SER A 22 18.69 9.05 -33.93
C SER A 22 19.36 10.41 -33.70
N PHE A 23 19.02 11.06 -32.58
CA PHE A 23 19.90 12.09 -32.02
C PHE A 23 21.12 11.38 -31.45
N MET A 24 22.18 11.31 -32.22
CA MET A 24 23.52 10.99 -31.73
C MET A 24 24.00 12.19 -30.89
N LEU A 25 23.49 12.30 -29.66
CA LEU A 25 24.20 13.04 -28.63
C LEU A 25 25.40 12.17 -28.24
N ALA A 26 26.60 12.63 -28.59
CA ALA A 26 27.83 12.07 -28.04
C ALA A 26 27.79 12.20 -26.52
N GLN A 27 27.26 11.18 -25.86
CA GLN A 27 27.30 11.08 -24.41
C GLN A 27 28.76 10.73 -24.06
N THR A 28 29.55 11.75 -23.71
CA THR A 28 30.77 11.50 -22.94
C THR A 28 30.37 10.65 -21.74
N PRO A 29 31.02 9.50 -21.51
CA PRO A 29 30.69 8.67 -20.35
C PRO A 29 30.95 9.50 -19.09
N ILE A 30 29.92 9.89 -18.39
CA ILE A 30 30.07 10.48 -17.05
C ILE A 30 30.63 9.36 -16.19
N VAL A 31 31.92 9.36 -15.96
CA VAL A 31 32.59 8.45 -15.01
C VAL A 31 32.18 8.93 -13.62
N VAL A 32 31.08 8.44 -13.10
CA VAL A 32 30.71 8.66 -11.70
C VAL A 32 31.72 7.87 -10.87
N LYS A 33 32.75 8.54 -10.38
CA LYS A 33 33.72 7.95 -9.48
C LYS A 33 33.01 7.53 -8.20
N LYS A 34 32.98 6.23 -7.92
CA LYS A 34 32.39 5.66 -6.72
C LYS A 34 33.07 6.26 -5.51
N PRO A 35 32.38 6.95 -4.57
CA PRO A 35 33.00 7.44 -3.36
C PRO A 35 33.63 6.27 -2.62
N GLY A 36 34.83 6.44 -2.10
CA GLY A 36 35.62 5.35 -1.50
C GLY A 36 34.95 4.64 -0.32
N ASN A 37 33.91 5.24 0.27
CA ASN A 37 33.16 4.65 1.37
C ASN A 37 31.69 5.11 1.40
N TYR A 38 30.91 4.81 0.32
CA TYR A 38 29.49 5.17 0.27
C TYR A 38 28.65 4.50 1.38
N GLY A 39 29.14 3.42 1.98
CA GLY A 39 28.51 2.73 3.11
C GLY A 39 28.37 3.59 4.38
N LYS A 40 29.13 4.69 4.49
CA LYS A 40 29.07 5.67 5.58
C LYS A 40 28.52 7.04 5.16
N SER A 41 28.13 7.22 3.90
CA SER A 41 27.57 8.49 3.43
C SER A 41 26.15 8.70 3.97
N LYS A 42 25.78 9.95 4.23
CA LYS A 42 24.39 10.31 4.52
C LYS A 42 23.57 10.20 3.24
N ALA A 43 22.31 9.78 3.36
CA ALA A 43 21.41 9.72 2.20
C ALA A 43 19.97 10.02 2.59
N VAL A 44 19.22 10.59 1.65
CA VAL A 44 17.76 10.62 1.67
C VAL A 44 17.28 9.44 0.85
N LEU A 45 16.37 8.66 1.39
CA LEU A 45 15.78 7.48 0.77
C LEU A 45 14.32 7.78 0.45
N ALA A 46 13.93 7.75 -0.81
CA ALA A 46 12.53 7.70 -1.20
C ALA A 46 12.19 6.24 -1.55
N HIS A 47 11.13 5.69 -0.99
CA HIS A 47 10.76 4.31 -1.27
C HIS A 47 9.29 4.18 -1.64
N PHE A 48 9.00 3.21 -2.52
CA PHE A 48 7.66 2.75 -2.88
C PHE A 48 7.54 1.30 -2.45
N SER A 49 6.44 0.98 -1.78
CA SER A 49 6.23 -0.34 -1.22
C SER A 49 4.90 -0.96 -1.63
N VAL A 50 4.92 -2.27 -1.73
CA VAL A 50 3.74 -3.11 -1.83
C VAL A 50 3.78 -4.11 -0.69
N GLY A 51 2.62 -4.42 -0.12
CA GLY A 51 2.52 -5.39 0.96
C GLY A 51 1.29 -6.26 0.84
N GLY A 52 1.40 -7.46 1.40
CA GLY A 52 0.28 -8.37 1.60
C GLY A 52 0.17 -8.70 3.08
N HIS A 53 -1.04 -8.65 3.64
CA HIS A 53 -1.25 -8.74 5.08
C HIS A 53 -2.38 -9.67 5.45
N LEU A 54 -2.26 -10.22 6.65
CA LEU A 54 -3.29 -10.98 7.34
C LEU A 54 -3.71 -10.21 8.58
N PRO A 55 -4.98 -9.87 8.73
CA PRO A 55 -5.51 -9.26 9.93
C PRO A 55 -5.58 -10.27 11.08
N ALA A 56 -5.45 -9.76 12.31
CA ALA A 56 -5.62 -10.50 13.55
C ALA A 56 -6.27 -9.59 14.61
N GLY A 57 -6.54 -10.11 15.80
CA GLY A 57 -7.31 -9.37 16.80
C GLY A 57 -8.67 -8.97 16.26
N ASP A 58 -9.17 -7.83 16.74
CA ASP A 58 -10.50 -7.33 16.34
C ASP A 58 -10.62 -7.00 14.85
N LEU A 59 -9.49 -6.72 14.17
CA LEU A 59 -9.49 -6.47 12.73
C LEU A 59 -9.87 -7.73 11.94
N ALA A 60 -9.51 -8.92 12.44
CA ALA A 60 -9.80 -10.19 11.78
C ALA A 60 -11.29 -10.57 11.80
N ASP A 61 -12.06 -10.02 12.72
CA ASP A 61 -13.52 -10.21 12.76
C ASP A 61 -14.19 -9.46 11.62
N ARG A 62 -13.62 -8.31 11.24
CA ARG A 62 -14.18 -7.43 10.21
C ARG A 62 -13.65 -7.72 8.81
N PHE A 63 -12.35 -8.02 8.68
CA PHE A 63 -11.68 -8.14 7.39
C PHE A 63 -10.93 -9.48 7.23
N GLY A 64 -10.70 -9.87 6.00
CA GLY A 64 -9.79 -10.94 5.63
C GLY A 64 -8.46 -10.40 5.11
N ALA A 65 -7.72 -11.26 4.40
CA ALA A 65 -6.45 -10.86 3.80
C ALA A 65 -6.60 -9.61 2.93
N ASN A 66 -5.65 -8.70 3.06
CA ASN A 66 -5.61 -7.42 2.35
C ASN A 66 -4.24 -7.13 1.77
N ALA A 67 -4.15 -6.08 0.97
CA ALA A 67 -2.92 -5.60 0.39
C ALA A 67 -2.72 -4.11 0.72
N SER A 68 -1.49 -3.64 0.58
CA SER A 68 -1.15 -2.23 0.71
C SER A 68 -0.29 -1.73 -0.45
N LEU A 69 -0.46 -0.44 -0.75
CA LEU A 69 0.46 0.36 -1.53
C LEU A 69 0.93 1.49 -0.65
N GLY A 70 2.22 1.68 -0.55
CA GLY A 70 2.79 2.68 0.34
C GLY A 70 4.08 3.27 -0.17
N GLY A 71 4.66 4.09 0.66
CA GLY A 71 5.95 4.70 0.42
C GLY A 71 6.32 5.66 1.53
N GLY A 72 7.48 6.27 1.39
CA GLY A 72 7.95 7.22 2.38
C GLY A 72 9.26 7.88 1.97
N VAL A 73 9.63 8.83 2.80
CA VAL A 73 10.90 9.54 2.70
C VAL A 73 11.62 9.40 4.02
N GLU A 74 12.86 8.94 3.95
CA GLU A 74 13.68 8.65 5.12
C GLU A 74 15.06 9.26 4.95
N PHE A 75 15.66 9.60 6.05
CA PHE A 75 17.05 9.99 6.13
C PHE A 75 17.86 8.90 6.81
N ILE A 76 18.94 8.47 6.19
CA ILE A 76 19.90 7.54 6.80
C ILE A 76 21.23 8.25 7.03
N ASN A 77 21.71 8.20 8.28
CA ASN A 77 22.98 8.84 8.65
C ASN A 77 24.20 7.93 8.44
N ALA A 78 25.41 8.45 8.73
CA ALA A 78 26.65 7.71 8.61
C ALA A 78 26.75 6.48 9.55
N HIS A 79 25.99 6.46 10.62
CA HIS A 79 25.92 5.34 11.58
C HIS A 79 24.78 4.37 11.28
N ASN A 80 24.14 4.51 10.08
CA ASN A 80 23.03 3.70 9.63
C ASN A 80 21.74 3.81 10.48
N TRP A 81 21.57 4.91 11.22
CA TRP A 81 20.29 5.26 11.80
C TRP A 81 19.36 5.83 10.73
N ILE A 82 18.12 5.41 10.79
CA ILE A 82 17.06 5.77 9.84
C ILE A 82 16.01 6.58 10.59
N TYR A 83 15.58 7.69 9.99
CA TYR A 83 14.51 8.55 10.48
C TYR A 83 13.67 8.98 9.29
N GLY A 84 12.36 8.96 9.40
CA GLY A 84 11.54 9.36 8.26
C GLY A 84 10.05 9.37 8.53
N LEU A 85 9.33 9.53 7.42
CA LEU A 85 7.88 9.48 7.37
C LEU A 85 7.49 8.40 6.35
N GLU A 86 6.50 7.61 6.70
CA GLU A 86 5.93 6.63 5.81
C GLU A 86 4.40 6.71 5.79
N GLY A 87 3.81 6.26 4.70
CA GLY A 87 2.38 6.14 4.56
C GLY A 87 2.02 4.94 3.69
N ALA A 88 0.87 4.35 3.96
CA ALA A 88 0.35 3.24 3.20
C ALA A 88 -1.17 3.33 3.04
N PHE A 89 -1.65 3.01 1.86
CA PHE A 89 -3.05 2.80 1.54
C PHE A 89 -3.35 1.30 1.56
N LEU A 90 -4.38 0.92 2.30
CA LEU A 90 -4.80 -0.45 2.52
C LEU A 90 -6.07 -0.73 1.72
N PHE A 91 -6.14 -1.90 1.12
CA PHE A 91 -7.31 -2.32 0.37
C PHE A 91 -7.48 -3.84 0.41
N GLY A 92 -8.75 -4.26 0.48
CA GLY A 92 -9.12 -5.67 0.50
C GLY A 92 -10.54 -5.86 -0.01
N SER A 93 -10.79 -7.00 -0.62
CA SER A 93 -12.13 -7.39 -1.06
C SER A 93 -12.80 -8.38 -0.10
N ARG A 94 -12.06 -8.91 0.87
CA ARG A 94 -12.57 -9.87 1.85
C ARG A 94 -13.05 -9.13 3.10
N VAL A 95 -14.33 -8.76 3.11
CA VAL A 95 -15.00 -8.19 4.27
C VAL A 95 -15.92 -9.28 4.84
N LYS A 96 -15.76 -9.59 6.11
CA LYS A 96 -16.52 -10.63 6.82
C LYS A 96 -17.79 -10.07 7.46
N GLU A 97 -17.69 -8.82 7.89
CA GLU A 97 -18.78 -8.10 8.52
C GLU A 97 -19.70 -7.48 7.45
N ASP A 98 -20.99 -7.76 7.50
CA ASP A 98 -21.95 -7.19 6.56
C ASP A 98 -22.67 -5.97 7.18
N PRO A 99 -22.26 -4.75 6.88
CA PRO A 99 -22.90 -3.56 7.43
C PRO A 99 -24.28 -3.29 6.81
N LEU A 100 -24.66 -4.02 5.76
CA LEU A 100 -25.93 -3.85 5.06
C LEU A 100 -26.98 -4.89 5.44
N TYR A 101 -26.73 -5.71 6.48
CA TYR A 101 -27.63 -6.81 6.83
C TYR A 101 -29.06 -6.36 7.09
N ILE A 102 -29.25 -5.16 7.66
CA ILE A 102 -30.58 -4.58 7.94
C ILE A 102 -31.39 -4.23 6.67
N LEU A 103 -30.68 -4.05 5.54
CA LEU A 103 -31.30 -3.74 4.24
C LEU A 103 -31.63 -4.99 3.43
N ARG A 104 -31.22 -6.17 3.93
CA ARG A 104 -31.42 -7.43 3.22
C ARG A 104 -32.80 -8.02 3.49
N THR A 105 -33.36 -8.59 2.45
CA THR A 105 -34.54 -9.44 2.54
C THR A 105 -34.22 -10.76 3.25
N PRO A 106 -35.20 -11.56 3.67
CA PRO A 106 -34.96 -12.90 4.20
C PRO A 106 -34.22 -13.84 3.24
N SER A 107 -34.28 -13.59 1.92
CA SER A 107 -33.48 -14.30 0.90
C SER A 107 -32.03 -13.81 0.80
N GLY A 108 -31.67 -12.74 1.51
CA GLY A 108 -30.31 -12.19 1.51
C GLY A 108 -30.07 -11.09 0.47
N ASP A 109 -31.07 -10.76 -0.35
CA ASP A 109 -30.98 -9.77 -1.41
C ASP A 109 -31.29 -8.36 -0.91
N ILE A 110 -30.76 -7.35 -1.57
CA ILE A 110 -31.16 -5.94 -1.36
C ILE A 110 -32.01 -5.52 -2.55
N ILE A 111 -33.20 -4.98 -2.27
CA ILE A 111 -34.11 -4.50 -3.32
C ILE A 111 -33.85 -3.02 -3.57
N GLY A 112 -33.53 -2.69 -4.81
CA GLY A 112 -33.38 -1.32 -5.27
C GLY A 112 -34.73 -0.57 -5.38
N ASN A 113 -34.68 0.73 -5.52
CA ASN A 113 -35.90 1.55 -5.72
C ASN A 113 -36.58 1.34 -7.08
N ASP A 114 -35.90 0.68 -8.00
CA ASP A 114 -36.42 0.18 -9.28
C ASP A 114 -37.16 -1.18 -9.14
N ARG A 115 -37.31 -1.70 -7.91
CA ARG A 115 -37.89 -3.00 -7.56
C ARG A 115 -37.11 -4.22 -8.06
N ASN A 116 -35.90 -4.02 -8.54
CA ASN A 116 -35.00 -5.10 -8.92
C ASN A 116 -34.00 -5.42 -7.81
N ILE A 117 -33.35 -6.59 -7.89
CA ILE A 117 -32.27 -6.96 -7.00
C ILE A 117 -31.06 -6.07 -7.28
N ALA A 118 -30.58 -5.38 -6.27
CA ALA A 118 -29.42 -4.52 -6.35
C ALA A 118 -28.13 -5.31 -6.13
N THR A 119 -27.13 -5.10 -6.99
CA THR A 119 -25.79 -5.69 -6.81
C THR A 119 -24.95 -4.77 -5.97
N THR A 120 -24.68 -5.18 -4.73
CA THR A 120 -23.84 -4.44 -3.79
C THR A 120 -22.57 -5.21 -3.47
N ARG A 121 -21.45 -4.48 -3.31
CA ARG A 121 -20.17 -5.04 -2.89
C ARG A 121 -19.58 -4.22 -1.76
N VAL A 122 -18.88 -4.90 -0.86
CA VAL A 122 -18.16 -4.29 0.25
C VAL A 122 -16.67 -4.53 0.11
N GLN A 123 -15.86 -3.54 0.47
CA GLN A 123 -14.42 -3.59 0.37
C GLN A 123 -13.78 -2.88 1.56
N GLU A 124 -12.64 -3.39 2.01
CA GLU A 124 -11.80 -2.68 2.95
C GLU A 124 -11.09 -1.50 2.29
N ARG A 125 -11.04 -0.40 3.00
CA ARG A 125 -10.19 0.77 2.70
C ARG A 125 -9.56 1.25 3.99
N GLY A 126 -8.25 1.52 3.93
CA GLY A 126 -7.55 2.04 5.09
C GLY A 126 -6.37 2.90 4.67
N VAL A 127 -5.88 3.67 5.63
CA VAL A 127 -4.71 4.52 5.49
C VAL A 127 -3.89 4.40 6.77
N TYR A 128 -2.58 4.28 6.62
CA TYR A 128 -1.62 4.43 7.69
C TYR A 128 -0.68 5.58 7.35
N VAL A 129 -0.37 6.42 8.33
CA VAL A 129 0.66 7.46 8.23
C VAL A 129 1.44 7.48 9.55
N GLY A 130 2.77 7.46 9.47
CA GLY A 130 3.59 7.41 10.67
C GLY A 130 4.99 7.99 10.49
N ALA A 131 5.62 8.28 11.63
CA ALA A 131 7.03 8.63 11.72
C ALA A 131 7.84 7.40 12.11
N THR A 132 8.93 7.18 11.40
CA THR A 132 9.76 5.98 11.50
C THR A 132 11.11 6.30 12.10
N VAL A 133 11.57 5.45 13.00
CA VAL A 133 12.95 5.40 13.49
C VAL A 133 13.47 3.97 13.37
N GLY A 134 14.75 3.81 13.04
CA GLY A 134 15.31 2.48 12.94
C GLY A 134 16.79 2.44 12.67
N LYS A 135 17.29 1.27 12.39
CA LYS A 135 18.70 1.03 12.13
C LYS A 135 18.90 -0.03 11.07
N LEU A 136 19.88 0.19 10.22
CA LEU A 136 20.38 -0.80 9.26
C LEU A 136 21.66 -1.41 9.84
N LEU A 137 21.63 -2.70 10.16
CA LEU A 137 22.77 -3.48 10.61
C LEU A 137 23.46 -4.06 9.37
N THR A 138 24.60 -3.46 8.98
CA THR A 138 25.33 -3.87 7.78
C THR A 138 26.36 -4.93 8.12
N PHE A 139 26.47 -5.95 7.28
CA PHE A 139 27.43 -7.07 7.43
C PHE A 139 28.55 -7.01 6.40
N SER A 140 28.59 -5.98 5.56
CA SER A 140 29.58 -5.81 4.49
C SER A 140 29.88 -4.34 4.29
N GLU A 141 30.97 -4.03 3.56
CA GLU A 141 31.27 -2.68 3.09
C GLU A 141 30.17 -2.11 2.18
N LYS A 142 29.42 -2.99 1.52
CA LYS A 142 28.19 -2.61 0.81
C LYS A 142 27.12 -2.30 1.85
N ARG A 143 26.33 -1.25 1.61
CA ARG A 143 25.23 -0.83 2.50
C ARG A 143 24.05 -1.78 2.35
N ALA A 144 24.26 -3.04 2.75
CA ALA A 144 23.26 -4.11 2.73
C ALA A 144 23.25 -4.83 4.08
N GLY A 145 22.08 -5.19 4.59
CA GLY A 145 21.97 -5.85 5.87
C GLY A 145 20.56 -5.92 6.43
N LEU A 146 20.50 -6.29 7.69
CA LEU A 146 19.24 -6.39 8.43
C LEU A 146 18.75 -4.99 8.82
N ARG A 147 17.56 -4.66 8.39
CA ARG A 147 16.86 -3.43 8.76
C ARG A 147 15.84 -3.72 9.85
N LEU A 148 15.90 -2.92 10.91
CA LEU A 148 14.93 -2.91 12.00
C LEU A 148 14.36 -1.49 12.11
N THR A 149 13.04 -1.35 11.98
CA THR A 149 12.37 -0.05 12.15
C THR A 149 11.14 -0.16 13.02
N LEU A 150 10.89 0.90 13.77
CA LEU A 150 9.68 1.16 14.53
C LEU A 150 9.06 2.44 14.01
N SER A 151 7.78 2.41 13.71
CA SER A 151 7.02 3.57 13.28
C SER A 151 5.83 3.78 14.20
N GLY A 152 5.63 5.02 14.63
CA GLY A 152 4.46 5.45 15.39
C GLY A 152 3.62 6.39 14.55
N GLY A 153 2.32 6.18 14.53
CA GLY A 153 1.46 6.96 13.66
C GLY A 153 -0.02 6.77 13.90
N TRP A 154 -0.79 7.03 12.87
CA TRP A 154 -2.25 6.90 12.84
C TRP A 154 -2.68 5.87 11.81
N ASN A 155 -3.53 4.94 12.23
CA ASN A 155 -4.17 3.98 11.35
C ASN A 155 -5.68 4.25 11.31
N GLN A 156 -6.24 4.22 10.10
CA GLN A 156 -7.67 4.39 9.89
C GLN A 156 -8.15 3.38 8.87
N HIS A 157 -9.31 2.78 9.10
CA HIS A 157 -9.93 1.87 8.14
C HIS A 157 -11.45 2.01 8.13
N SER A 158 -12.05 1.60 7.03
CA SER A 158 -13.50 1.63 6.84
C SER A 158 -13.96 0.55 5.88
N ILE A 159 -15.24 0.24 5.90
CA ILE A 159 -15.92 -0.60 4.90
C ILE A 159 -16.46 0.32 3.80
N ARG A 160 -15.90 0.20 2.61
CA ARG A 160 -16.41 0.89 1.44
C ARG A 160 -17.55 0.08 0.83
N VAL A 161 -18.75 0.64 0.84
CA VAL A 161 -19.91 0.07 0.18
C VAL A 161 -20.00 0.58 -1.25
N LEU A 162 -20.19 -0.32 -2.20
CA LEU A 162 -20.40 -0.05 -3.62
C LEU A 162 -21.77 -0.58 -4.03
N ASP A 163 -22.55 0.27 -4.69
CA ASP A 163 -23.80 -0.08 -5.35
C ASP A 163 -23.58 0.01 -6.86
N ASP A 164 -23.39 -1.14 -7.50
CA ASP A 164 -23.08 -1.19 -8.93
C ASP A 164 -24.29 -0.81 -9.78
N THR A 165 -25.49 -1.09 -9.28
CA THR A 165 -26.76 -0.77 -9.96
C THR A 165 -27.21 0.68 -9.74
N ARG A 166 -26.67 1.33 -8.73
CA ARG A 166 -27.06 2.68 -8.30
C ARG A 166 -28.56 2.81 -8.03
N THR A 167 -29.14 1.79 -7.42
CA THR A 167 -30.59 1.75 -7.13
C THR A 167 -30.90 1.79 -5.64
N VAL A 168 -29.91 1.66 -4.76
CA VAL A 168 -30.10 1.67 -3.31
C VAL A 168 -29.85 3.07 -2.76
N VAL A 169 -30.92 3.80 -2.48
CA VAL A 169 -30.85 5.19 -1.99
C VAL A 169 -30.18 5.29 -0.62
N GLN A 170 -30.36 4.29 0.24
CA GLN A 170 -29.88 4.24 1.62
C GLN A 170 -28.34 4.24 1.72
N ILE A 171 -27.65 3.85 0.65
CA ILE A 171 -26.17 3.83 0.61
C ILE A 171 -25.58 4.88 -0.34
N ARG A 172 -26.34 5.94 -0.64
CA ARG A 172 -25.89 7.06 -1.48
C ARG A 172 -25.53 8.29 -0.66
N GLY A 173 -24.68 9.13 -1.25
CA GLY A 173 -24.32 10.40 -0.64
C GLY A 173 -23.76 10.23 0.77
N ASP A 174 -24.26 11.03 1.69
CA ASP A 174 -23.84 11.01 3.10
C ASP A 174 -24.40 9.83 3.89
N TYR A 175 -25.51 9.21 3.45
CA TYR A 175 -26.09 8.05 4.14
C TYR A 175 -25.14 6.86 4.23
N LYS A 176 -24.25 6.68 3.25
CA LYS A 176 -23.24 5.62 3.28
C LYS A 176 -22.30 5.69 4.50
N LYS A 177 -22.14 6.90 5.11
CA LYS A 177 -21.32 7.09 6.30
C LYS A 177 -21.87 6.35 7.53
N GLY A 178 -23.19 6.08 7.55
CA GLY A 178 -23.82 5.28 8.59
C GLY A 178 -23.59 3.77 8.47
N TYR A 179 -22.96 3.31 7.38
CA TYR A 179 -22.68 1.90 7.12
C TYR A 179 -21.19 1.59 6.96
N ASP A 180 -20.31 2.63 6.95
CA ASP A 180 -18.90 2.45 6.59
C ASP A 180 -18.02 1.98 7.76
N ARG A 181 -18.53 1.98 8.98
CA ARG A 181 -17.86 1.55 10.21
C ARG A 181 -16.43 2.12 10.34
N LEU A 182 -16.32 3.40 9.99
CA LEU A 182 -15.06 4.11 10.04
C LEU A 182 -14.47 4.04 11.44
N SER A 183 -13.28 3.47 11.55
CA SER A 183 -12.52 3.33 12.79
C SER A 183 -11.11 3.86 12.59
N GLY A 184 -10.53 4.43 13.63
CA GLY A 184 -9.17 4.97 13.57
C GLY A 184 -8.59 5.19 14.93
N GLY A 185 -7.26 5.28 14.99
CA GLY A 185 -6.54 5.48 16.23
C GLY A 185 -5.02 5.41 16.08
N PRO A 186 -4.30 5.64 17.18
CA PRO A 186 -2.85 5.53 17.21
C PRO A 186 -2.40 4.11 16.90
N ALA A 187 -1.29 4.00 16.19
CA ALA A 187 -0.74 2.72 15.78
C ALA A 187 0.77 2.69 15.88
N LEU A 188 1.28 1.49 16.18
CA LEU A 188 2.70 1.15 16.15
C LEU A 188 2.92 0.13 15.04
N GLN A 189 3.94 0.35 14.23
CA GLN A 189 4.33 -0.55 13.15
C GLN A 189 5.78 -0.94 13.32
N GLN A 190 6.04 -2.23 13.40
CA GLN A 190 7.39 -2.80 13.44
C GLN A 190 7.69 -3.43 12.09
N PHE A 191 8.92 -3.26 11.65
CA PHE A 191 9.41 -3.91 10.45
C PHE A 191 10.78 -4.53 10.71
N VAL A 192 10.94 -5.77 10.26
CA VAL A 192 12.20 -6.49 10.22
C VAL A 192 12.41 -7.11 8.85
N GLY A 193 13.54 -6.80 8.22
CA GLY A 193 13.78 -7.29 6.87
C GLY A 193 15.18 -7.01 6.37
N TRP A 194 15.43 -7.40 5.15
CA TRP A 194 16.70 -7.15 4.48
C TRP A 194 16.59 -5.93 3.59
N GLN A 195 17.57 -5.02 3.71
CA GLN A 195 17.70 -3.86 2.83
C GLN A 195 19.02 -3.91 2.10
N HIS A 196 18.97 -3.64 0.81
CA HIS A 196 20.12 -3.41 -0.05
C HIS A 196 20.06 -1.98 -0.60
N LEU A 197 21.06 -1.18 -0.30
CA LEU A 197 21.22 0.17 -0.85
C LEU A 197 22.36 0.16 -1.85
N GLY A 198 22.03 0.23 -3.12
CA GLY A 198 22.97 0.34 -4.21
C GLY A 198 23.56 1.74 -4.37
N TYR A 199 24.59 1.87 -5.16
CA TYR A 199 25.19 3.14 -5.57
C TYR A 199 25.18 3.24 -7.11
N GLY A 200 24.86 4.40 -7.62
CA GLY A 200 24.82 4.64 -9.07
C GLY A 200 23.65 3.93 -9.76
N ARG A 201 23.95 2.90 -10.56
CA ARG A 201 22.95 2.13 -11.32
C ARG A 201 22.44 0.88 -10.59
N ASP A 202 22.97 0.59 -9.41
CA ASP A 202 22.54 -0.60 -8.66
C ASP A 202 21.12 -0.40 -8.12
N VAL A 203 20.28 -1.41 -8.27
CA VAL A 203 18.92 -1.38 -7.76
C VAL A 203 18.92 -1.50 -6.24
N SER A 204 18.25 -0.57 -5.58
CA SER A 204 18.06 -0.60 -4.13
C SER A 204 16.68 -1.12 -3.79
N TRP A 205 16.61 -2.07 -2.88
CA TRP A 205 15.38 -2.75 -2.51
C TRP A 205 15.35 -3.13 -1.03
N LEU A 206 14.14 -3.40 -0.57
CA LEU A 206 13.83 -3.80 0.79
C LEU A 206 12.79 -4.92 0.74
N ILE A 207 12.98 -5.96 1.54
CA ILE A 207 11.98 -7.02 1.75
C ILE A 207 11.98 -7.45 3.21
N GLY A 208 10.81 -7.67 3.79
CA GLY A 208 10.73 -8.14 5.16
C GLY A 208 9.32 -8.29 5.67
N PHE A 209 9.26 -8.60 6.96
CA PHE A 209 8.02 -8.76 7.70
C PHE A 209 7.63 -7.47 8.38
N GLU A 210 6.33 -7.23 8.39
CA GLU A 210 5.70 -6.07 9.01
C GLU A 210 4.67 -6.54 10.02
N PHE A 211 4.66 -5.89 11.17
CA PHE A 211 3.65 -6.07 12.18
C PHE A 211 3.09 -4.71 12.59
N ASN A 212 1.78 -4.54 12.50
CA ASN A 212 1.09 -3.32 12.87
C ASN A 212 0.10 -3.60 14.01
N GLN A 213 0.11 -2.75 15.02
CA GLN A 213 -0.77 -2.76 16.18
C GLN A 213 -1.46 -1.39 16.25
N ALA A 214 -2.76 -1.36 16.05
CA ALA A 214 -3.54 -0.13 16.11
C ALA A 214 -4.58 -0.22 17.22
N PHE A 215 -4.65 0.84 18.03
CA PHE A 215 -5.62 1.01 19.10
C PHE A 215 -6.72 1.92 18.57
N THR A 216 -7.72 1.32 17.95
CA THR A 216 -8.75 2.06 17.22
C THR A 216 -10.04 2.19 18.00
N GLU A 217 -10.79 3.21 17.66
CA GLU A 217 -12.18 3.40 18.10
C GLU A 217 -13.02 3.89 16.91
N THR A 218 -14.33 3.79 17.02
CA THR A 218 -15.21 4.29 15.96
C THR A 218 -15.13 5.81 15.86
N LEU A 219 -15.03 6.32 14.64
CA LEU A 219 -15.04 7.74 14.33
C LEU A 219 -16.40 8.24 13.83
N ARG A 220 -17.44 7.37 13.88
CA ARG A 220 -18.81 7.71 13.51
C ARG A 220 -19.67 7.90 14.74
N ASP A 221 -20.49 8.92 14.71
CA ASP A 221 -21.46 9.20 15.80
C ASP A 221 -22.62 8.21 15.81
N TRP A 222 -22.93 7.60 14.67
CA TRP A 222 -24.06 6.69 14.53
C TRP A 222 -23.79 5.61 13.49
N ASP A 223 -24.21 4.39 13.79
CA ASP A 223 -24.23 3.25 12.88
C ASP A 223 -25.69 2.87 12.56
N PHE A 224 -26.03 2.87 11.27
CA PHE A 224 -27.41 2.62 10.85
C PHE A 224 -27.78 1.15 10.91
N SER A 225 -26.81 0.25 10.79
CA SER A 225 -27.08 -1.18 10.89
C SER A 225 -27.38 -1.61 12.33
N GLU A 226 -26.70 -1.01 13.31
CA GLU A 226 -26.90 -1.30 14.73
C GLU A 226 -27.87 -0.34 15.41
N MET A 227 -28.29 0.72 14.70
CA MET A 227 -29.18 1.79 15.21
C MET A 227 -28.69 2.40 16.52
N LYS A 228 -27.36 2.52 16.67
CA LYS A 228 -26.70 3.10 17.85
C LYS A 228 -25.28 3.59 17.49
N LYS A 229 -24.68 4.34 18.40
CA LYS A 229 -23.25 4.60 18.35
C LYS A 229 -22.48 3.32 18.71
N LEU A 230 -21.53 2.93 17.87
CA LEU A 230 -20.61 1.86 18.21
C LEU A 230 -19.59 2.37 19.22
N GLU A 231 -19.52 1.74 20.38
CA GLU A 231 -18.58 2.08 21.43
C GLU A 231 -17.61 0.95 21.67
N GLY A 232 -16.47 1.29 22.25
CA GLY A 232 -15.42 0.34 22.62
C GLY A 232 -14.12 0.57 21.87
N ARG A 233 -13.04 0.28 22.57
CA ARG A 233 -11.69 0.26 22.00
C ARG A 233 -11.45 -1.09 21.34
N ARG A 234 -10.73 -1.05 20.24
CA ARG A 234 -10.38 -2.22 19.44
C ARG A 234 -8.87 -2.35 19.38
N LEU A 235 -8.39 -3.57 19.41
CA LEU A 235 -7.01 -3.90 19.13
C LEU A 235 -6.92 -4.53 17.73
N ASP A 236 -6.64 -3.69 16.76
CA ASP A 236 -6.51 -4.11 15.38
C ASP A 236 -5.06 -4.50 15.10
N LEU A 237 -4.84 -5.79 14.82
CA LEU A 237 -3.53 -6.35 14.53
C LEU A 237 -3.42 -6.73 13.05
N ARG A 238 -2.23 -6.59 12.49
CA ARG A 238 -1.95 -6.95 11.10
C ARG A 238 -0.52 -7.43 10.94
N PHE A 239 -0.36 -8.59 10.33
CA PHE A 239 0.93 -9.18 9.98
C PHE A 239 1.07 -9.23 8.47
N GLY A 240 2.26 -8.96 7.96
CA GLY A 240 2.44 -8.99 6.53
C GLY A 240 3.87 -9.08 6.06
N ILE A 241 3.99 -9.17 4.75
CA ILE A 241 5.26 -9.06 4.04
C ILE A 241 5.21 -7.77 3.24
N ARG A 242 6.29 -6.97 3.34
CA ARG A 242 6.47 -5.74 2.58
C ARG A 242 7.70 -5.86 1.69
N ILE A 243 7.52 -5.47 0.43
CA ILE A 243 8.59 -5.32 -0.55
C ILE A 243 8.61 -3.85 -0.95
N ALA A 244 9.80 -3.24 -1.02
CA ALA A 244 9.91 -1.87 -1.46
C ALA A 244 11.08 -1.68 -2.42
N TRP A 245 10.86 -0.83 -3.40
CA TRP A 245 11.89 -0.24 -4.22
C TRP A 245 12.31 1.09 -3.59
N THR A 246 13.64 1.29 -3.48
CA THR A 246 14.22 2.45 -2.80
C THR A 246 15.08 3.25 -3.77
N LEU A 247 14.96 4.56 -3.74
CA LEU A 247 15.79 5.51 -4.45
C LEU A 247 16.69 6.23 -3.45
N PRO A 248 17.97 5.90 -3.36
CA PRO A 248 18.91 6.58 -2.46
C PRO A 248 19.49 7.83 -3.12
N PHE A 249 19.33 8.97 -2.46
CA PHE A 249 19.96 10.24 -2.81
C PHE A 249 21.07 10.51 -1.79
N TYR A 250 22.31 10.16 -2.16
CA TYR A 250 23.46 10.36 -1.29
C TYR A 250 23.82 11.83 -1.18
N THR A 251 23.88 12.34 0.05
CA THR A 251 24.30 13.72 0.37
C THR A 251 25.70 13.67 0.99
N GLY A 252 26.68 14.14 0.28
CA GLY A 252 28.06 14.23 0.78
C GLY A 252 29.05 14.14 -0.35
N ASN A 253 29.82 15.20 -0.53
CA ASN A 253 30.96 15.41 -1.42
C ASN A 253 30.72 14.90 -2.85
N ALA A 254 30.12 15.73 -3.67
CA ALA A 254 30.52 15.79 -5.06
C ALA A 254 32.00 16.19 -5.07
N GLU A 255 32.91 15.23 -4.84
CA GLU A 255 34.30 15.45 -5.15
C GLU A 255 34.38 15.64 -6.65
N GLU A 256 34.62 16.91 -6.99
CA GLU A 256 35.21 17.43 -8.20
C GLU A 256 34.79 16.76 -9.51
N ILE A 257 33.85 17.43 -10.17
CA ILE A 257 33.67 17.28 -11.61
C ILE A 257 34.90 17.89 -12.25
N TYR A 258 35.90 17.09 -12.62
CA TYR A 258 36.92 17.50 -13.56
C TYR A 258 36.31 17.46 -14.98
N TYR A 259 36.24 18.62 -15.60
CA TYR A 259 35.89 18.79 -17.00
C TYR A 259 37.04 18.27 -17.91
#